data_4cd6242faaf560adfc311798b9d0538e
#
_entry.id   4cd6242faaf560adfc311798b9d0538e
#
_cell.length_a   1.000
_cell.length_b   1.000
_cell.length_c   1.000
_cell.angle_alpha   90.00
_cell.angle_beta   90.00
_cell.angle_gamma   90.00
#
_symmetry.space_group_name_H-M   'P 1'
#
loop_
_entity.id
_entity.type
_entity.pdbx_description
1 polymer ?
#
loop_
_entity_poly.entity_id
_entity_poly.type
_entity_poly.pdbx_seq_one_letter_code
_entity_poly.pdbx_strand_id
1 'polypeptide(L)'
;VKTYIHNYEILLDKLKEASLTKIEGRLKAFFKNKCSILNTNEIPITHQVIANEFGTTRVVISRVLKKMEQEKVIILGRGKIILI
;
A
#
# COMPACT_ATOMS: atom_id res chain seq x y z
N VAL A 1 1.98 -16.45 -20.65
CA VAL A 1 2.46 -15.75 -19.48
C VAL A 1 1.85 -14.37 -19.34
N LYS A 2 1.91 -13.60 -20.41
CA LYS A 2 1.30 -12.28 -20.40
C LYS A 2 -0.19 -12.33 -20.16
N THR A 3 -0.86 -13.28 -20.81
CA THR A 3 -2.31 -13.47 -20.66
C THR A 3 -2.66 -13.81 -19.22
N TYR A 4 -1.83 -14.62 -18.59
CA TYR A 4 -2.04 -15.02 -17.22
C TYR A 4 -1.95 -13.83 -16.26
N ILE A 5 -0.93 -13.01 -16.45
CA ILE A 5 -0.74 -11.82 -15.64
C ILE A 5 -1.89 -10.85 -15.85
N HIS A 6 -2.32 -10.70 -17.09
CA HIS A 6 -3.45 -9.83 -17.43
C HIS A 6 -4.72 -10.27 -16.71
N ASN A 7 -5.00 -11.57 -16.70
CA ASN A 7 -6.18 -12.10 -16.02
C ASN A 7 -6.13 -11.83 -14.52
N TYR A 8 -4.94 -11.92 -13.93
CA TYR A 8 -4.77 -11.65 -12.52
C TYR A 8 -5.10 -10.21 -12.20
N GLU A 9 -4.65 -9.28 -13.03
CA GLU A 9 -4.93 -7.86 -12.82
C GLU A 9 -6.42 -7.55 -12.95
N ILE A 10 -7.09 -8.18 -13.92
CA ILE A 10 -8.53 -8.01 -14.09
C ILE A 10 -9.27 -8.50 -12.85
N LEU A 11 -8.83 -9.63 -12.29
CA LEU A 11 -9.42 -10.17 -11.09
C LEU A 11 -9.28 -9.19 -9.92
N LEU A 12 -8.12 -8.58 -9.77
CA LEU A 12 -7.88 -7.62 -8.70
C LEU A 12 -8.79 -6.41 -8.84
N ASP A 13 -9.00 -5.94 -10.07
CA ASP A 13 -9.87 -4.80 -10.32
C ASP A 13 -11.31 -5.13 -9.96
N LYS A 14 -11.74 -6.36 -10.23
CA LYS A 14 -13.10 -6.79 -9.91
C LYS A 14 -13.28 -7.03 -8.42
N LEU A 15 -12.22 -7.48 -7.74
CA LEU A 15 -12.29 -7.71 -6.30
C LEU A 15 -12.48 -6.43 -5.55
N LYS A 16 -12.01 -5.46 -6.14
CA LYS A 16 -12.51 -4.33 -5.84
C LYS A 16 -12.11 -3.31 -5.07
N GLU A 17 -12.72 -2.24 -5.43
CA GLU A 17 -12.57 -0.98 -4.76
C GLU A 17 -12.89 -1.06 -3.28
N ALA A 18 -13.89 -1.85 -2.92
CA ALA A 18 -14.27 -2.00 -1.53
C ALA A 18 -13.14 -2.59 -0.68
N SER A 19 -12.50 -3.65 -1.21
CA SER A 19 -11.38 -4.28 -0.50
C SER A 19 -10.16 -3.38 -0.45
N LEU A 20 -9.87 -2.69 -1.54
CA LEU A 20 -8.74 -1.77 -1.59
C LEU A 20 -8.95 -0.59 -0.65
N THR A 21 -10.18 -0.09 -0.56
CA THR A 21 -10.52 1.01 0.35
C THR A 21 -10.31 0.61 1.80
N LYS A 22 -10.67 -0.64 2.14
CA LYS A 22 -10.46 -1.16 3.48
C LYS A 22 -8.98 -1.20 3.82
N ILE A 23 -8.17 -1.72 2.89
CA ILE A 23 -6.72 -1.79 3.08
C ILE A 23 -6.15 -0.39 3.21
N GLU A 24 -6.62 0.54 2.40
CA GLU A 24 -6.16 1.91 2.45
C GLU A 24 -6.39 2.54 3.83
N GLY A 25 -7.58 2.33 4.39
CA GLY A 25 -7.90 2.83 5.72
C GLY A 25 -6.99 2.24 6.79
N ARG A 26 -6.74 0.93 6.71
CA ARG A 26 -5.84 0.26 7.63
C ARG A 26 -4.41 0.75 7.48
N LEU A 27 -3.98 1.00 6.25
CA LEU A 27 -2.64 1.52 5.99
C LEU A 27 -2.46 2.91 6.56
N LYS A 28 -3.46 3.77 6.43
CA LYS A 28 -3.40 5.12 6.99
C LYS A 28 -3.21 5.06 8.50
N ALA A 29 -3.97 4.21 9.18
CA ALA A 29 -3.84 4.03 10.62
C ALA A 29 -2.47 3.45 10.98
N PHE A 30 -2.01 2.46 10.19
CA PHE A 30 -0.72 1.83 10.40
C PHE A 30 0.42 2.85 10.29
N PHE A 31 0.38 3.70 9.26
CA PHE A 31 1.42 4.71 9.06
C PHE A 31 1.40 5.77 10.17
N LYS A 32 0.21 6.21 10.57
CA LYS A 32 0.10 7.18 11.65
C LYS A 32 0.69 6.62 12.94
N ASN A 33 0.40 5.37 13.23
CA ASN A 33 0.94 4.71 14.42
C ASN A 33 2.45 4.61 14.35
N LYS A 34 3.00 4.21 13.18
CA LYS A 34 4.43 4.12 13.00
C LYS A 34 5.12 5.46 13.13
N CYS A 35 4.54 6.50 12.55
CA CYS A 35 5.09 7.85 12.66
C CYS A 35 5.12 8.32 14.10
N SER A 36 4.10 7.99 14.86
CA SER A 36 4.02 8.34 16.27
C SER A 36 5.12 7.64 17.06
N ILE A 37 5.31 6.34 16.80
CA ILE A 37 6.34 5.55 17.50
C ILE A 37 7.74 6.03 17.14
N LEU A 38 7.99 6.28 15.86
CA LEU A 38 9.30 6.69 15.38
C LEU A 38 9.56 8.18 15.53
N ASN A 39 8.52 8.94 15.85
CA ASN A 39 8.57 10.39 15.99
C ASN A 39 9.11 11.07 14.72
N THR A 40 8.65 10.58 13.56
CA THR A 40 9.05 11.11 12.27
C THR A 40 7.97 10.78 11.23
N ASN A 41 7.95 11.53 10.14
CA ASN A 41 7.00 11.27 9.05
C ASN A 41 7.57 10.29 8.03
N GLU A 42 8.82 9.89 8.20
CA GLU A 42 9.48 8.99 7.27
C GLU A 42 9.58 7.60 7.87
N ILE A 43 8.99 6.62 7.19
CA ILE A 43 8.94 5.24 7.66
C ILE A 43 9.82 4.39 6.76
N PRO A 44 10.90 3.79 7.29
CA PRO A 44 11.78 2.93 6.50
C PRO A 44 11.16 1.55 6.37
N ILE A 45 10.27 1.39 5.40
CA ILE A 45 9.55 0.13 5.21
C ILE A 45 9.36 -0.13 3.71
N THR A 46 9.37 -1.40 3.33
CA THR A 46 9.18 -1.79 1.93
C THR A 46 7.76 -2.28 1.71
N HIS A 47 7.34 -2.31 0.44
CA HIS A 47 6.01 -2.82 0.08
C HIS A 47 5.86 -4.29 0.50
N GLN A 48 6.93 -5.07 0.38
CA GLN A 48 6.87 -6.48 0.74
C GLN A 48 6.65 -6.67 2.25
N VAL A 49 7.30 -5.85 3.05
CA VAL A 49 7.13 -5.92 4.51
C VAL A 49 5.69 -5.57 4.87
N ILE A 50 5.13 -4.54 4.25
CA ILE A 50 3.74 -4.16 4.49
C ILE A 50 2.80 -5.30 4.08
N ALA A 51 3.06 -5.91 2.92
CA ALA A 51 2.23 -7.00 2.44
C ALA A 51 2.24 -8.17 3.42
N ASN A 52 3.41 -8.49 3.98
CA ASN A 52 3.53 -9.55 4.96
C ASN A 52 2.75 -9.23 6.23
N GLU A 53 2.82 -7.99 6.68
CA GLU A 53 2.10 -7.55 7.86
C GLU A 53 0.59 -7.63 7.68
N PHE A 54 0.13 -7.32 6.47
CA PHE A 54 -1.30 -7.28 6.19
C PHE A 54 -1.86 -8.60 5.66
N GLY A 55 -1.01 -9.60 5.48
CA GLY A 55 -1.44 -10.90 4.98
C GLY A 55 -1.95 -10.83 3.55
N THR A 56 -1.35 -9.98 2.72
CA THR A 56 -1.74 -9.83 1.33
C THR A 56 -0.51 -9.85 0.44
N THR A 57 -0.67 -9.59 -0.86
CA THR A 57 0.44 -9.62 -1.79
C THR A 57 1.04 -8.23 -1.98
N ARG A 58 2.30 -8.22 -2.41
CA ARG A 58 2.99 -6.99 -2.71
C ARG A 58 2.27 -6.19 -3.80
N VAL A 59 1.67 -6.89 -4.77
CA VAL A 59 0.96 -6.24 -5.87
C VAL A 59 -0.20 -5.40 -5.35
N VAL A 60 -0.98 -5.96 -4.43
CA VAL A 60 -2.12 -5.25 -3.83
C VAL A 60 -1.63 -4.02 -3.06
N ILE A 61 -0.59 -4.19 -2.26
CA ILE A 61 -0.03 -3.09 -1.48
C ILE A 61 0.49 -1.99 -2.40
N SER A 62 1.21 -2.36 -3.46
CA SER A 62 1.74 -1.37 -4.40
C SER A 62 0.63 -0.56 -5.06
N ARG A 63 -0.49 -1.20 -5.41
CA ARG A 63 -1.63 -0.52 -5.99
C ARG A 63 -2.23 0.50 -5.02
N VAL A 64 -2.44 0.08 -3.78
CA VAL A 64 -3.01 0.94 -2.77
C VAL A 64 -2.10 2.12 -2.47
N LEU A 65 -0.81 1.86 -2.32
CA LEU A 65 0.15 2.91 -2.03
C LEU A 65 0.25 3.92 -3.17
N LYS A 66 0.19 3.44 -4.41
CA LYS A 66 0.23 4.33 -5.56
C LYS A 66 -1.01 5.24 -5.58
N LYS A 67 -2.16 4.69 -5.24
CA LYS A 67 -3.38 5.47 -5.14
C LYS A 67 -3.25 6.54 -4.06
N MET A 68 -2.70 6.17 -2.91
CA MET A 68 -2.49 7.11 -1.81
C MET A 68 -1.51 8.22 -2.20
N GLU A 69 -0.49 7.89 -2.97
CA GLU A 69 0.44 8.88 -3.47
C GLU A 69 -0.24 9.85 -4.43
N GLN A 70 -1.10 9.34 -5.30
CA GLN A 70 -1.87 10.16 -6.22
C GLN A 70 -2.81 11.11 -5.48
N GLU A 71 -3.31 10.67 -4.33
CA GLU A 71 -4.17 11.48 -3.48
C GLU A 71 -3.37 12.44 -2.59
N LYS A 72 -2.05 12.40 -2.73
CA LYS A 72 -1.13 13.26 -1.97
C LYS A 72 -1.21 13.05 -0.47
N VAL A 73 -1.47 11.81 -0.07
CA VAL A 73 -1.48 11.42 1.33
C VAL A 73 -0.09 10.97 1.77
N ILE A 74 0.67 10.39 0.85
CA ILE A 74 2.02 9.90 1.11
C ILE A 74 2.94 10.20 -0.07
N ILE A 75 4.24 10.07 0.17
CA ILE A 75 5.25 10.13 -0.88
C ILE A 75 6.01 8.83 -0.83
N LEU A 76 6.12 8.15 -1.97
CA LEU A 76 6.84 6.88 -2.05
C LEU A 76 8.31 7.15 -2.34
N GLY A 77 9.18 6.66 -1.47
CA GLY A 77 10.61 6.74 -1.65
C GLY A 77 11.19 5.35 -1.80
N ARG A 78 12.50 5.28 -2.06
CA ARG A 78 13.18 4.01 -2.19
C ARG A 78 13.38 3.39 -0.81
N GLY A 79 12.66 2.30 -0.55
CA GLY A 79 12.71 1.61 0.74
C GLY A 79 12.13 2.41 1.90
N LYS A 80 11.31 3.41 1.60
CA LYS A 80 10.70 4.22 2.64
C LYS A 80 9.41 4.85 2.15
N ILE A 81 8.58 5.28 3.10
CA ILE A 81 7.32 5.97 2.79
C ILE A 81 7.27 7.19 3.68
N ILE A 82 6.92 8.32 3.09
CA ILE A 82 6.84 9.59 3.81
C ILE A 82 5.38 9.99 3.91
N LEU A 83 4.93 10.23 5.12
CA LEU A 83 3.56 10.68 5.37
C LEU A 83 3.51 12.20 5.21
N ILE A 84 2.55 12.66 4.44
CA ILE A 84 2.41 14.11 4.22
C ILE A 84 1.62 14.76 5.35
#